data_510e77572f81df6553587f28677f2451
#
_entry.id   510e77572f81df6553587f28677f2451
#
_cell.length_a   1.000
_cell.length_b   1.000
_cell.length_c   1.000
_cell.angle_alpha   90.00
_cell.angle_beta   90.00
_cell.angle_gamma   90.00
#
_symmetry.space_group_name_H-M   'P 1'
#
loop_
_entity.id
_entity.type
_entity.pdbx_description
1 polymer ?
#
loop_
_entity_poly.entity_id
_entity_poly.type
_entity_poly.pdbx_seq_one_letter_code
_entity_poly.pdbx_strand_id
1 'polypeptide(L)'
;MAGIQYFGQVGSTGVSTGPHKHVYVKELATGKYLDPATIRTPLLGLRIGEKKIPALIKTADGKIDFNPAAGITLTSRYGPRSAPTAGASSFHRGEDWALPEGTPIYYEGGGKFIPKSNQGGYGNLATLVTGDNKYEIGLGHMKTLGGASELPATTLPLDQQSPGTSGDDLSTLMSLLQLTKPRQKTVQESLLEQSLGELLTPKQSMAQQFLMEYMGSPIPGVG
;
A
#
# COMPACT_ATOMS: atom_id res chain seq x y z
N MET A 1 -11.95 14.02 2.21
CA MET A 1 -10.89 13.66 3.18
C MET A 1 -10.23 12.39 2.68
N ALA A 2 -8.89 12.32 2.65
CA ALA A 2 -8.19 11.08 2.31
C ALA A 2 -8.49 10.05 3.42
N GLY A 3 -8.93 8.85 3.04
CA GLY A 3 -9.24 7.78 3.98
C GLY A 3 -7.99 7.20 4.63
N ILE A 4 -8.17 6.54 5.78
CA ILE A 4 -7.13 5.72 6.40
C ILE A 4 -7.20 4.32 5.79
N GLN A 5 -6.08 3.84 5.28
CA GLN A 5 -5.95 2.52 4.66
C GLN A 5 -5.17 1.58 5.58
N TYR A 6 -5.70 0.37 5.79
CA TYR A 6 -5.03 -0.67 6.56
C TYR A 6 -4.00 -1.39 5.69
N PHE A 7 -2.74 -1.43 6.13
CA PHE A 7 -1.64 -2.08 5.42
C PHE A 7 -1.41 -3.52 5.86
N GLY A 8 -1.80 -3.88 7.06
CA GLY A 8 -1.57 -5.18 7.67
C GLY A 8 -0.89 -5.08 9.02
N GLN A 9 -0.27 -6.17 9.47
CA GLN A 9 0.37 -6.28 10.79
C GLN A 9 1.86 -6.50 10.66
N VAL A 10 2.61 -6.00 11.65
CA VAL A 10 4.03 -6.30 11.85
C VAL A 10 4.25 -7.80 11.96
N GLY A 11 5.25 -8.33 11.30
CA GLY A 11 5.63 -9.74 11.35
C GLY A 11 7.14 -9.93 11.15
N SER A 12 7.49 -11.15 10.74
CA SER A 12 8.87 -11.58 10.49
C SER A 12 8.94 -12.54 9.30
N THR A 13 8.13 -12.30 8.24
CA THR A 13 8.13 -13.13 7.02
C THR A 13 9.32 -12.83 6.13
N GLY A 14 9.74 -13.78 5.28
CA GLY A 14 10.91 -13.63 4.41
C GLY A 14 12.24 -13.77 5.14
N VAL A 15 13.27 -13.03 4.71
CA VAL A 15 14.60 -13.04 5.34
C VAL A 15 14.61 -12.01 6.47
N SER A 16 14.26 -12.44 7.67
CA SER A 16 14.11 -11.60 8.86
C SER A 16 14.65 -12.31 10.10
N THR A 17 15.26 -11.57 11.01
CA THR A 17 15.81 -12.08 12.29
C THR A 17 14.84 -11.88 13.45
N GLY A 18 13.70 -11.26 13.25
CA GLY A 18 12.70 -11.01 14.28
C GLY A 18 11.65 -9.99 13.85
N PRO A 19 10.65 -9.71 14.68
CA PRO A 19 9.56 -8.79 14.32
C PRO A 19 10.07 -7.37 14.07
N HIS A 20 9.91 -6.89 12.83
CA HIS A 20 10.23 -5.52 12.43
C HIS A 20 9.54 -5.16 11.12
N LYS A 21 9.59 -3.90 10.73
CA LYS A 21 9.24 -3.43 9.40
C LYS A 21 10.48 -2.98 8.65
N HIS A 22 10.74 -3.60 7.52
CA HIS A 22 11.64 -3.03 6.54
C HIS A 22 10.87 -1.96 5.76
N VAL A 23 11.24 -0.70 5.92
CA VAL A 23 10.59 0.46 5.31
C VAL A 23 11.48 1.02 4.22
N TYR A 24 11.00 1.05 2.98
CA TYR A 24 11.71 1.70 1.90
C TYR A 24 10.89 2.79 1.22
N VAL A 25 11.60 3.73 0.60
CA VAL A 25 11.04 4.72 -0.33
C VAL A 25 11.74 4.55 -1.66
N LYS A 26 10.97 4.36 -2.73
CA LYS A 26 11.47 4.26 -4.10
C LYS A 26 10.89 5.38 -4.94
N GLU A 27 11.75 6.13 -5.61
CA GLU A 27 11.32 7.15 -6.57
C GLU A 27 10.86 6.47 -7.86
N LEU A 28 9.64 6.76 -8.30
CA LEU A 28 9.05 6.07 -9.46
C LEU A 28 9.69 6.52 -10.79
N ALA A 29 10.06 7.80 -10.90
CA ALA A 29 10.66 8.34 -12.11
C ALA A 29 12.00 7.69 -12.47
N THR A 30 12.83 7.37 -11.46
CA THR A 30 14.19 6.83 -11.65
C THR A 30 14.29 5.36 -11.29
N GLY A 31 13.32 4.80 -10.57
CA GLY A 31 13.36 3.47 -10.00
C GLY A 31 14.37 3.31 -8.85
N LYS A 32 14.96 4.39 -8.35
CA LYS A 32 15.98 4.36 -7.29
C LYS A 32 15.34 4.26 -5.91
N TYR A 33 15.94 3.45 -5.04
CA TYR A 33 15.67 3.46 -3.61
C TYR A 33 16.38 4.66 -2.98
N LEU A 34 15.63 5.43 -2.20
CA LEU A 34 16.10 6.61 -1.51
C LEU A 34 16.29 6.30 -0.04
N ASP A 35 17.20 7.04 0.61
CA ASP A 35 17.38 6.95 2.07
C ASP A 35 16.13 7.51 2.78
N PRO A 36 15.36 6.68 3.51
CA PRO A 36 14.16 7.15 4.21
C PRO A 36 14.45 8.25 5.24
N ALA A 37 15.69 8.34 5.77
CA ALA A 37 16.07 9.40 6.69
C ALA A 37 16.09 10.78 6.01
N THR A 38 16.36 10.84 4.71
CA THR A 38 16.39 12.09 3.93
C THR A 38 15.06 12.40 3.27
N ILE A 39 14.22 11.38 3.00
CA ILE A 39 12.93 11.50 2.32
C ILE A 39 11.80 11.02 3.25
N ARG A 40 11.57 11.74 4.35
CA ARG A 40 10.56 11.38 5.35
C ARG A 40 9.14 11.85 4.99
N THR A 41 8.99 12.83 4.12
CA THR A 41 7.68 13.41 3.78
C THR A 41 6.65 12.38 3.31
N PRO A 42 6.96 11.43 2.39
CA PRO A 42 5.99 10.41 1.99
C PRO A 42 5.57 9.49 3.16
N LEU A 43 6.40 9.34 4.18
CA LEU A 43 6.17 8.47 5.32
C LEU A 43 5.31 9.11 6.42
N LEU A 44 5.00 10.41 6.34
CA LEU A 44 4.18 11.12 7.33
C LEU A 44 2.75 10.56 7.45
N GLY A 45 2.26 9.88 6.41
CA GLY A 45 0.97 9.20 6.42
C GLY A 45 0.93 7.92 7.26
N LEU A 46 2.09 7.34 7.63
CA LEU A 46 2.13 6.08 8.39
C LEU A 46 1.58 6.25 9.80
N ARG A 47 0.73 5.31 10.21
CA ARG A 47 0.09 5.25 11.53
C ARG A 47 0.32 3.89 12.13
N ILE A 48 0.63 3.86 13.44
CA ILE A 48 1.06 2.68 14.19
C ILE A 48 0.05 2.34 15.29
N GLY A 49 -0.26 1.06 15.39
CA GLY A 49 -1.10 0.50 16.46
C GLY A 49 -2.59 0.84 16.31
N GLU A 50 -3.41 0.27 17.17
CA GLU A 50 -4.87 0.46 17.17
C GLU A 50 -5.27 1.94 17.32
N LYS A 51 -4.49 2.69 18.07
CA LYS A 51 -4.70 4.13 18.28
C LYS A 51 -4.29 4.98 17.07
N LYS A 52 -3.73 4.35 16.02
CA LYS A 52 -3.28 5.02 14.78
C LYS A 52 -2.34 6.20 15.03
N ILE A 53 -1.38 6.00 15.94
CA ILE A 53 -0.39 7.02 16.33
C ILE A 53 0.48 7.35 15.10
N PRO A 54 0.70 8.63 14.74
CA PRO A 54 1.63 8.97 13.67
C PRO A 54 3.01 8.37 13.91
N ALA A 55 3.56 7.66 12.91
CA ALA A 55 4.92 7.09 12.99
C ALA A 55 5.99 8.19 13.06
N LEU A 56 5.75 9.28 12.35
CA LEU A 56 6.64 10.43 12.23
C LEU A 56 5.87 11.71 12.54
N ILE A 57 6.58 12.69 13.10
CA ILE A 57 6.06 14.03 13.41
C ILE A 57 7.03 15.10 12.91
N LYS A 58 6.51 16.30 12.66
CA LYS A 58 7.34 17.51 12.51
C LYS A 58 7.74 18.00 13.88
N THR A 59 9.05 18.16 14.09
CA THR A 59 9.63 18.72 15.31
C THR A 59 9.60 20.25 15.29
N ALA A 60 9.84 20.88 16.42
CA ALA A 60 9.79 22.36 16.53
C ALA A 60 10.80 23.09 15.63
N ASP A 61 11.94 22.43 15.30
CA ASP A 61 12.94 22.94 14.35
C ASP A 61 12.59 22.65 12.87
N GLY A 62 11.38 22.12 12.61
CA GLY A 62 10.87 21.86 11.26
C GLY A 62 11.33 20.54 10.63
N LYS A 63 12.17 19.76 11.31
CA LYS A 63 12.55 18.42 10.84
C LYS A 63 11.42 17.42 10.98
N ILE A 64 11.55 16.29 10.30
CA ILE A 64 10.62 15.15 10.46
C ILE A 64 11.39 14.04 11.15
N ASP A 65 10.91 13.60 12.31
CA ASP A 65 11.53 12.54 13.10
C ASP A 65 10.49 11.56 13.63
N PHE A 66 10.97 10.45 14.20
CA PHE A 66 10.10 9.46 14.83
C PHE A 66 9.29 10.08 15.96
N ASN A 67 7.99 9.72 15.98
CA ASN A 67 7.14 10.05 17.10
C ASN A 67 7.47 9.13 18.30
N PRO A 68 7.93 9.62 19.43
CA PRO A 68 8.23 8.78 20.57
C PRO A 68 7.03 7.93 21.04
N ALA A 69 5.81 8.45 20.89
CA ALA A 69 4.59 7.72 21.25
C ALA A 69 4.29 6.52 20.35
N ALA A 70 4.89 6.43 19.15
CA ALA A 70 4.70 5.30 18.24
C ALA A 70 5.47 4.05 18.65
N GLY A 71 6.40 4.14 19.60
CA GLY A 71 7.19 3.02 20.11
C GLY A 71 8.13 2.38 19.08
N ILE A 72 8.51 3.13 18.04
CA ILE A 72 9.41 2.65 16.98
C ILE A 72 10.85 2.72 17.45
N THR A 73 11.60 1.61 17.31
CA THR A 73 13.06 1.60 17.45
C THR A 73 13.70 1.39 16.09
N LEU A 74 14.53 2.33 15.65
CA LEU A 74 15.32 2.17 14.42
C LEU A 74 16.48 1.22 14.68
N THR A 75 16.47 0.04 14.06
CA THR A 75 17.48 -1.01 14.28
C THR A 75 18.49 -1.11 13.14
N SER A 76 18.17 -0.67 11.94
CA SER A 76 19.10 -0.65 10.81
C SER A 76 18.76 0.51 9.86
N ARG A 77 19.81 1.23 9.44
CA ARG A 77 19.70 2.37 8.54
C ARG A 77 19.88 1.95 7.08
N TYR A 78 19.45 2.80 6.16
CA TYR A 78 19.77 2.69 4.74
C TYR A 78 21.29 2.75 4.52
N GLY A 79 21.80 1.96 3.57
CA GLY A 79 23.20 2.01 3.14
C GLY A 79 23.95 0.68 3.29
N PRO A 80 25.29 0.72 3.12
CA PRO A 80 26.12 -0.47 3.26
C PRO A 80 26.14 -0.97 4.70
N ARG A 81 26.05 -2.30 4.86
CA ARG A 81 26.10 -2.98 6.16
C ARG A 81 26.65 -4.40 6.00
N SER A 82 27.11 -5.03 7.09
CA SER A 82 27.27 -6.47 7.10
C SER A 82 25.92 -7.15 6.96
N ALA A 83 25.81 -8.19 6.13
CA ALA A 83 24.59 -8.96 6.00
C ALA A 83 24.17 -9.56 7.36
N PRO A 84 22.98 -9.24 7.91
CA PRO A 84 22.61 -9.68 9.24
C PRO A 84 22.32 -11.17 9.35
N THR A 85 22.05 -11.85 8.22
CA THR A 85 21.81 -13.28 8.11
C THR A 85 22.09 -13.76 6.69
N ALA A 86 22.22 -15.07 6.51
CA ALA A 86 22.35 -15.67 5.16
C ALA A 86 21.17 -15.27 4.28
N GLY A 87 21.46 -14.86 3.05
CA GLY A 87 20.46 -14.37 2.08
C GLY A 87 20.08 -12.90 2.23
N ALA A 88 20.52 -12.20 3.28
CA ALA A 88 20.33 -10.76 3.40
C ALA A 88 21.37 -9.99 2.55
N SER A 89 21.00 -8.80 2.09
CA SER A 89 21.87 -7.92 1.31
C SER A 89 22.89 -7.19 2.21
N SER A 90 24.12 -7.01 1.69
CA SER A 90 25.13 -6.12 2.27
C SER A 90 24.88 -4.64 2.00
N PHE A 91 23.88 -4.30 1.19
CA PHE A 91 23.37 -2.95 1.03
C PHE A 91 21.89 -2.90 1.41
N HIS A 92 21.57 -2.14 2.45
CA HIS A 92 20.22 -1.98 2.97
C HIS A 92 19.47 -0.89 2.19
N ARG A 93 18.42 -1.27 1.46
CA ARG A 93 17.65 -0.35 0.60
C ARG A 93 16.49 0.33 1.32
N GLY A 94 16.54 0.41 2.65
CA GLY A 94 15.50 0.96 3.50
C GLY A 94 15.96 1.16 4.92
N GLU A 95 15.03 1.30 5.84
CA GLU A 95 15.25 1.31 7.29
C GLU A 95 14.51 0.13 7.92
N ASP A 96 15.08 -0.46 8.98
CA ASP A 96 14.39 -1.48 9.78
C ASP A 96 13.88 -0.84 11.08
N TRP A 97 12.55 -0.87 11.24
CA TRP A 97 11.84 -0.32 12.38
C TRP A 97 11.33 -1.47 13.25
N ALA A 98 11.95 -1.72 14.40
CA ALA A 98 11.48 -2.71 15.35
C ALA A 98 10.18 -2.24 16.00
N LEU A 99 9.20 -3.15 16.00
CA LEU A 99 7.86 -2.99 16.56
C LEU A 99 7.37 -4.38 17.04
N PRO A 100 6.51 -4.46 18.04
CA PRO A 100 5.92 -5.73 18.46
C PRO A 100 5.19 -6.44 17.30
N GLU A 101 5.33 -7.77 17.24
CA GLU A 101 4.59 -8.57 16.26
C GLU A 101 3.07 -8.37 16.41
N GLY A 102 2.36 -8.36 15.31
CA GLY A 102 0.91 -8.13 15.30
C GLY A 102 0.51 -6.66 15.37
N THR A 103 1.44 -5.72 15.62
CA THR A 103 1.11 -4.28 15.59
C THR A 103 0.50 -3.89 14.25
N PRO A 104 -0.72 -3.35 14.22
CA PRO A 104 -1.35 -2.91 12.97
C PRO A 104 -0.69 -1.64 12.43
N ILE A 105 -0.54 -1.58 11.10
CA ILE A 105 0.00 -0.45 10.37
C ILE A 105 -1.06 0.08 9.41
N TYR A 106 -1.21 1.39 9.38
CA TYR A 106 -2.12 2.09 8.49
C TYR A 106 -1.39 3.21 7.75
N TYR A 107 -2.01 3.70 6.70
CA TYR A 107 -1.59 4.91 5.99
C TYR A 107 -2.76 5.89 5.86
N GLU A 108 -2.56 7.11 6.33
CA GLU A 108 -3.48 8.22 6.17
C GLU A 108 -2.99 9.10 5.03
N GLY A 109 -3.72 9.10 3.93
CA GLY A 109 -3.33 9.83 2.72
C GLY A 109 -3.91 9.19 1.47
N GLY A 110 -3.76 9.87 0.34
CA GLY A 110 -4.12 9.33 -0.96
C GLY A 110 -3.03 8.40 -1.50
N GLY A 111 -3.44 7.47 -2.37
CA GLY A 111 -2.50 6.60 -3.05
C GLY A 111 -3.12 5.26 -3.44
N LYS A 112 -2.34 4.46 -4.16
CA LYS A 112 -2.74 3.12 -4.58
C LYS A 112 -2.01 2.07 -3.75
N PHE A 113 -2.74 1.37 -2.91
CA PHE A 113 -2.23 0.25 -2.12
C PHE A 113 -2.14 -1.03 -2.98
N ILE A 114 -1.04 -1.76 -2.85
CA ILE A 114 -0.77 -2.99 -3.59
C ILE A 114 -0.14 -4.00 -2.62
N PRO A 115 -0.93 -4.97 -2.10
CA PRO A 115 -0.40 -6.06 -1.31
C PRO A 115 0.31 -7.08 -2.20
N LYS A 116 1.48 -7.57 -1.78
CA LYS A 116 2.28 -8.55 -2.50
C LYS A 116 2.73 -9.64 -1.53
N SER A 117 2.28 -10.88 -1.74
CA SER A 117 2.72 -12.03 -0.93
C SER A 117 4.03 -12.60 -1.46
N ASN A 118 4.85 -13.18 -0.56
CA ASN A 118 6.05 -13.97 -0.90
C ASN A 118 7.04 -13.27 -1.84
N GLN A 119 7.42 -12.03 -1.50
CA GLN A 119 8.37 -11.23 -2.28
C GLN A 119 9.82 -11.51 -1.89
N GLY A 120 10.24 -12.77 -1.92
CA GLY A 120 11.60 -13.19 -1.60
C GLY A 120 12.06 -12.73 -0.22
N GLY A 121 13.18 -12.01 -0.14
CA GLY A 121 13.72 -11.49 1.11
C GLY A 121 12.76 -10.59 1.89
N TYR A 122 11.85 -9.87 1.22
CA TYR A 122 10.85 -9.03 1.88
C TYR A 122 9.70 -9.83 2.52
N GLY A 123 9.52 -11.11 2.16
CA GLY A 123 8.36 -11.89 2.58
C GLY A 123 7.06 -11.28 2.07
N ASN A 124 6.10 -11.06 2.97
CA ASN A 124 4.90 -10.31 2.63
C ASN A 124 5.20 -8.81 2.61
N LEU A 125 4.89 -8.15 1.50
CA LEU A 125 5.23 -6.76 1.22
C LEU A 125 3.96 -5.95 0.96
N ALA A 126 3.68 -4.97 1.81
CA ALA A 126 2.67 -3.96 1.57
C ALA A 126 3.31 -2.78 0.84
N THR A 127 2.82 -2.42 -0.34
CA THR A 127 3.30 -1.26 -1.10
C THR A 127 2.20 -0.23 -1.31
N LEU A 128 2.58 1.03 -1.31
CA LEU A 128 1.72 2.16 -1.64
C LEU A 128 2.42 3.05 -2.66
N VAL A 129 1.77 3.29 -3.78
CA VAL A 129 2.12 4.40 -4.68
C VAL A 129 1.45 5.66 -4.14
N THR A 130 2.22 6.70 -3.84
CA THR A 130 1.69 7.97 -3.31
C THR A 130 0.72 8.63 -4.29
N GLY A 131 -0.23 9.44 -3.77
CA GLY A 131 -1.26 10.06 -4.59
C GLY A 131 -0.75 11.01 -5.68
N ASP A 132 0.47 11.54 -5.53
CA ASP A 132 1.18 12.36 -6.52
C ASP A 132 1.99 11.52 -7.53
N ASN A 133 1.94 10.18 -7.43
CA ASN A 133 2.69 9.23 -8.25
C ASN A 133 4.22 9.43 -8.25
N LYS A 134 4.79 10.06 -7.23
CA LYS A 134 6.23 10.27 -7.15
C LYS A 134 6.98 9.12 -6.50
N TYR A 135 6.37 8.52 -5.47
CA TYR A 135 7.05 7.52 -4.65
C TYR A 135 6.23 6.23 -4.51
N GLU A 136 6.95 5.12 -4.42
CA GLU A 136 6.46 3.86 -3.87
C GLU A 136 7.03 3.71 -2.46
N ILE A 137 6.16 3.55 -1.46
CA ILE A 137 6.52 3.19 -0.09
C ILE A 137 6.31 1.68 0.04
N GLY A 138 7.28 0.95 0.57
CA GLY A 138 7.14 -0.48 0.85
C GLY A 138 7.42 -0.81 2.30
N LEU A 139 6.62 -1.74 2.83
CA LEU A 139 6.70 -2.28 4.19
C LEU A 139 6.85 -3.80 4.09
N GLY A 140 8.06 -4.29 4.26
CA GLY A 140 8.39 -5.72 4.23
C GLY A 140 8.10 -6.44 5.55
N HIS A 141 8.25 -7.76 5.52
CA HIS A 141 8.12 -8.69 6.64
C HIS A 141 6.75 -8.65 7.34
N MET A 142 5.67 -8.32 6.56
CA MET A 142 4.31 -8.27 7.11
C MET A 142 3.83 -9.65 7.55
N LYS A 143 3.18 -9.75 8.72
CA LYS A 143 2.47 -10.96 9.17
C LYS A 143 1.23 -11.19 8.32
N THR A 144 0.43 -10.15 8.17
CA THR A 144 -0.76 -10.11 7.33
C THR A 144 -0.68 -8.92 6.39
N LEU A 145 -1.36 -9.01 5.25
CA LEU A 145 -1.52 -7.91 4.31
C LEU A 145 -2.95 -7.41 4.40
N GLY A 146 -3.13 -6.09 4.45
CA GLY A 146 -4.44 -5.46 4.34
C GLY A 146 -5.02 -5.61 2.94
N GLY A 147 -6.34 -5.54 2.83
CA GLY A 147 -7.07 -5.37 1.57
C GLY A 147 -7.58 -3.94 1.43
N ALA A 148 -8.10 -3.59 0.29
CA ALA A 148 -8.63 -2.24 0.02
C ALA A 148 -9.83 -1.85 0.91
N SER A 149 -10.29 -2.69 1.84
CA SER A 149 -11.49 -2.43 2.66
C SER A 149 -11.68 -3.33 3.88
N GLU A 150 -10.62 -3.78 4.56
CA GLU A 150 -10.83 -4.47 5.85
C GLU A 150 -10.29 -3.65 7.01
N LEU A 151 -11.18 -2.89 7.64
CA LEU A 151 -11.04 -2.57 9.05
C LEU A 151 -10.99 -3.90 9.79
N PRO A 152 -10.01 -4.15 10.70
CA PRO A 152 -10.07 -5.33 11.54
C PRO A 152 -11.44 -5.32 12.23
N ALA A 153 -12.21 -6.41 12.05
CA ALA A 153 -13.43 -6.58 12.80
C ALA A 153 -13.04 -6.42 14.27
N THR A 154 -13.57 -5.39 14.91
CA THR A 154 -13.48 -5.23 16.36
C THR A 154 -14.07 -6.50 16.92
N THR A 155 -13.23 -7.41 17.44
CA THR A 155 -13.70 -8.52 18.27
C THR A 155 -14.26 -7.88 19.54
N LEU A 156 -15.54 -7.61 19.51
CA LEU A 156 -16.27 -7.34 20.74
C LEU A 156 -16.07 -8.57 21.64
N PRO A 157 -15.77 -8.38 22.93
CA PRO A 157 -15.68 -9.52 23.84
C PRO A 157 -17.00 -10.29 23.80
N LEU A 158 -16.89 -11.57 23.49
CA LEU A 158 -18.01 -12.51 23.55
C LEU A 158 -18.29 -12.80 25.03
N ASP A 159 -19.01 -11.91 25.70
CA ASP A 159 -19.54 -12.19 27.01
C ASP A 159 -20.94 -11.60 27.13
N GLN A 160 -21.87 -12.36 26.60
CA GLN A 160 -23.24 -12.50 27.10
C GLN A 160 -23.87 -13.75 26.45
N GLN A 161 -23.57 -14.92 27.03
CA GLN A 161 -24.41 -16.07 26.87
C GLN A 161 -25.73 -15.81 27.57
N SER A 162 -26.82 -15.76 26.82
CA SER A 162 -28.16 -16.02 27.34
C SER A 162 -28.67 -17.32 26.75
N PRO A 163 -29.26 -18.20 27.53
CA PRO A 163 -29.63 -19.54 27.13
C PRO A 163 -30.98 -19.58 26.43
N GLY A 164 -31.05 -20.34 25.35
CA GLY A 164 -32.23 -21.08 24.94
C GLY A 164 -33.26 -20.28 24.15
N THR A 165 -33.33 -20.54 22.85
CA THR A 165 -34.62 -20.83 22.20
C THR A 165 -34.36 -21.62 20.92
N SER A 166 -35.15 -22.64 20.78
CA SER A 166 -35.23 -23.64 19.73
C SER A 166 -35.74 -23.09 18.42
N GLY A 167 -35.15 -23.60 17.31
CA GLY A 167 -35.84 -23.81 16.02
C GLY A 167 -36.39 -22.57 15.35
N ASP A 168 -35.69 -22.09 14.35
CA ASP A 168 -36.20 -21.41 13.14
C ASP A 168 -35.14 -20.54 12.45
N ASP A 169 -33.84 -20.77 12.73
CA ASP A 169 -32.77 -19.91 12.20
C ASP A 169 -32.34 -20.16 10.73
N LEU A 170 -32.93 -21.19 10.08
CA LEU A 170 -32.59 -21.47 8.66
C LEU A 170 -33.18 -20.44 7.67
N SER A 171 -34.30 -19.82 8.03
CA SER A 171 -34.92 -18.81 7.16
C SER A 171 -34.15 -17.48 7.16
N THR A 172 -33.58 -17.10 8.29
CA THR A 172 -32.77 -15.88 8.45
C THR A 172 -31.41 -16.01 7.77
N LEU A 173 -30.77 -17.18 7.83
CA LEU A 173 -29.54 -17.48 7.12
C LEU A 173 -29.72 -17.51 5.59
N MET A 174 -30.84 -18.03 5.11
CA MET A 174 -31.17 -18.02 3.68
C MET A 174 -31.45 -16.61 3.16
N SER A 175 -32.03 -15.74 3.97
CA SER A 175 -32.26 -14.33 3.62
C SER A 175 -30.95 -13.54 3.52
N LEU A 176 -29.97 -13.81 4.39
CA LEU A 176 -28.64 -13.20 4.32
C LEU A 176 -27.82 -13.67 3.11
N LEU A 177 -27.96 -14.94 2.70
CA LEU A 177 -27.27 -15.48 1.53
C LEU A 177 -27.81 -14.88 0.21
N GLN A 178 -29.04 -14.39 0.17
CA GLN A 178 -29.59 -13.72 -1.00
C GLN A 178 -29.05 -12.30 -1.20
N LEU A 179 -28.54 -11.66 -0.14
CA LEU A 179 -27.93 -10.32 -0.20
C LEU A 179 -26.50 -10.32 -0.77
N THR A 180 -25.84 -11.50 -0.86
CA THR A 180 -24.48 -11.64 -1.37
C THR A 180 -24.39 -12.04 -2.85
N LYS A 181 -25.53 -12.19 -3.55
CA LYS A 181 -25.48 -12.41 -5.00
C LYS A 181 -25.00 -11.15 -5.70
N PRO A 182 -24.01 -11.23 -6.62
CA PRO A 182 -23.59 -10.10 -7.40
C PRO A 182 -24.81 -9.57 -8.17
N ARG A 183 -25.11 -8.29 -7.96
CA ARG A 183 -26.19 -7.59 -8.65
C ARG A 183 -25.93 -7.66 -10.15
N GLN A 184 -26.81 -8.30 -10.89
CA GLN A 184 -26.76 -8.25 -12.36
C GLN A 184 -26.94 -6.80 -12.78
N LYS A 185 -26.01 -6.27 -13.56
CA LYS A 185 -26.08 -4.93 -14.12
C LYS A 185 -27.35 -4.81 -14.96
N THR A 186 -28.07 -3.73 -14.78
CA THR A 186 -29.26 -3.45 -15.61
C THR A 186 -28.82 -3.08 -17.02
N VAL A 187 -29.71 -3.30 -18.02
CA VAL A 187 -29.45 -2.94 -19.43
C VAL A 187 -29.07 -1.46 -19.55
N GLN A 188 -29.58 -0.60 -18.66
CA GLN A 188 -29.28 0.82 -18.62
C GLN A 188 -27.85 1.11 -18.16
N GLU A 189 -27.33 0.35 -17.20
CA GLU A 189 -25.93 0.49 -16.72
C GLU A 189 -24.93 0.01 -17.78
N SER A 190 -25.27 -1.04 -18.55
CA SER A 190 -24.40 -1.51 -19.64
C SER A 190 -24.38 -0.55 -20.83
N LEU A 191 -25.50 0.12 -21.14
CA LEU A 191 -25.57 1.16 -22.17
C LEU A 191 -24.78 2.42 -21.79
N LEU A 192 -24.77 2.78 -20.49
CA LEU A 192 -24.00 3.93 -19.99
C LEU A 192 -22.50 3.67 -20.07
N GLU A 193 -22.04 2.46 -19.74
CA GLU A 193 -20.63 2.09 -19.86
C GLU A 193 -20.18 2.06 -21.33
N GLN A 194 -21.06 1.61 -22.25
CA GLN A 194 -20.74 1.60 -23.68
C GLN A 194 -20.62 3.02 -24.24
N SER A 195 -21.50 3.94 -23.83
CA SER A 195 -21.43 5.34 -24.25
C SER A 195 -20.25 6.10 -23.67
N LEU A 196 -19.83 5.78 -22.43
CA LEU A 196 -18.63 6.32 -21.82
C LEU A 196 -17.34 5.75 -22.45
N GLY A 197 -17.35 4.48 -22.87
CA GLY A 197 -16.24 3.85 -23.59
C GLY A 197 -15.96 4.51 -24.95
N GLU A 198 -16.99 4.92 -25.68
CA GLU A 198 -16.83 5.63 -26.95
C GLU A 198 -16.33 7.08 -26.78
N LEU A 199 -16.64 7.73 -25.65
CA LEU A 199 -16.16 9.09 -25.32
C LEU A 199 -14.69 9.10 -24.84
N LEU A 200 -14.17 7.97 -24.36
CA LEU A 200 -12.83 7.84 -23.82
C LEU A 200 -11.82 7.21 -24.77
N THR A 201 -12.18 6.91 -26.03
CA THR A 201 -11.18 6.56 -27.04
C THR A 201 -10.26 7.76 -27.26
N PRO A 202 -8.94 7.62 -27.07
CA PRO A 202 -8.03 8.73 -27.31
C PRO A 202 -8.10 9.07 -28.80
N LYS A 203 -8.71 10.21 -29.13
CA LYS A 203 -8.52 10.82 -30.43
C LYS A 203 -7.03 11.02 -30.59
N GLN A 204 -6.41 10.31 -31.52
CA GLN A 204 -5.00 10.54 -31.88
C GLN A 204 -4.82 12.04 -32.06
N SER A 205 -3.93 12.63 -31.26
CA SER A 205 -3.74 14.05 -31.28
C SER A 205 -3.24 14.43 -32.68
N MET A 206 -3.71 15.55 -33.22
CA MET A 206 -3.24 16.11 -34.51
C MET A 206 -1.70 16.21 -34.58
N ALA A 207 -1.01 16.27 -33.45
CA ALA A 207 0.44 16.25 -33.35
C ALA A 207 1.06 14.93 -33.82
N GLN A 208 0.39 13.76 -33.61
CA GLN A 208 0.92 12.49 -34.11
C GLN A 208 0.69 12.32 -35.63
N GLN A 209 -0.38 12.87 -36.16
CA GLN A 209 -0.60 12.92 -37.61
C GLN A 209 0.43 13.82 -38.30
N PHE A 210 0.75 14.97 -37.74
CA PHE A 210 1.76 15.91 -38.26
C PHE A 210 3.17 15.30 -38.26
N LEU A 211 3.52 14.49 -37.28
CA LEU A 211 4.83 13.82 -37.19
C LEU A 211 5.00 12.71 -38.24
N MET A 212 3.94 11.99 -38.61
CA MET A 212 4.00 10.97 -39.65
C MET A 212 4.10 11.59 -41.06
N GLU A 213 3.49 12.74 -41.29
CA GLU A 213 3.52 13.43 -42.58
C GLU A 213 4.87 14.14 -42.84
N TYR A 214 5.55 14.59 -41.78
CA TYR A 214 6.83 15.31 -41.89
C TYR A 214 8.05 14.37 -41.99
N MET A 215 7.95 13.12 -41.50
CA MET A 215 9.08 12.15 -41.57
C MET A 215 9.06 11.27 -42.84
N GLY A 216 8.10 11.45 -43.74
CA GLY A 216 7.94 10.66 -44.95
C GLY A 216 8.44 11.33 -46.26
N SER A 217 9.03 12.54 -46.21
CA SER A 217 9.48 13.20 -47.41
C SER A 217 10.99 12.99 -47.63
N PRO A 218 11.40 12.44 -48.78
CA PRO A 218 12.83 12.30 -49.10
C PRO A 218 13.44 13.67 -49.36
N ILE A 219 14.62 13.90 -48.77
CA ILE A 219 15.44 15.12 -48.99
C ILE A 219 15.90 15.12 -50.44
N PRO A 220 15.60 16.16 -51.26
CA PRO A 220 16.14 16.24 -52.60
C PRO A 220 17.62 16.66 -52.55
N GLY A 221 18.43 15.84 -53.20
CA GLY A 221 19.77 15.93 -53.68
C GLY A 221 20.70 17.08 -53.23
N VAL A 222 21.84 16.65 -52.67
CA VAL A 222 23.10 17.36 -52.78
C VAL A 222 23.96 16.51 -53.72
N GLY A 223 24.19 17.05 -54.94
CA GLY A 223 25.19 16.58 -55.83
C GLY A 223 26.57 17.16 -55.51
#